data_e7d04dee1e9835d40b02f33cf1b12228
#
_entry.id   e7d04dee1e9835d40b02f33cf1b12228
#
_cell.length_a   1.000
_cell.length_b   1.000
_cell.length_c   1.000
_cell.angle_alpha   90.00
_cell.angle_beta   90.00
_cell.angle_gamma   90.00
#
_symmetry.space_group_name_H-M   'P 1'
#
loop_
_entity.id
_entity.type
_entity.pdbx_description
1 polymer ?
#
loop_
_entity_poly.entity_id
_entity_poly.type
_entity_poly.pdbx_seq_one_letter_code
_entity_poly.pdbx_strand_id
1 'polypeptide(L)'
;MRRRLLAAAVIVAAAVACAHPAEADPAQATIVSANPVDWTPHVLDGTVWSMAVVGDTVVVGGAFTKVADSGRKNTYARKNIFAFGLADGQIRPFAPDVDGAVYALAPGTEGTVYAGGAFKSVNGADQRGLARISLSGQRVTSFGAKINWGDVRALATRGTFLYAGGTFSAISGVNRAALARMNATTGAVDTGFDARLTAPGLSRTRVEHFDISPDGRRLVAVGALLKSGSYDRTQIAMFDVSGAAAALTSWYTDAYKPACMKGFDTYLRQVKFSPDGSYFVVAATGRASSPDRLCDSAARFEAGGTGRHNPTWVQRTGGDSLYAVAVTGSAVYLGGHQRYFDNPYGTDAKGPGPGAVSRPGIGAVSPTTGRALSWNPTRARGVGVRVFQVVPHGLLVGSDTDELGHEYHGRVGMFPL
;
A
#
# COMPACT_ATOMS: atom_id res chain seq x y z
N MET A 1 -7.34 -76.13 15.30
CA MET A 1 -8.02 -74.83 15.10
C MET A 1 -7.03 -73.70 15.27
N ARG A 2 -6.57 -73.12 14.15
CA ARG A 2 -5.61 -72.00 14.18
C ARG A 2 -6.39 -70.69 13.89
N ARG A 3 -6.47 -69.79 14.87
CA ARG A 3 -7.06 -68.45 14.72
C ARG A 3 -6.02 -67.55 14.05
N ARG A 4 -6.36 -66.97 12.89
CA ARG A 4 -5.64 -65.94 12.23
C ARG A 4 -6.10 -64.58 12.76
N LEU A 5 -5.22 -63.82 13.35
CA LEU A 5 -5.42 -62.41 13.70
C LEU A 5 -5.13 -61.58 12.45
N LEU A 6 -6.12 -60.82 11.97
CA LEU A 6 -5.97 -59.78 10.95
C LEU A 6 -5.63 -58.48 11.69
N ALA A 7 -4.43 -57.96 11.43
CA ALA A 7 -4.04 -56.61 11.85
C ALA A 7 -4.49 -55.60 10.81
N ALA A 8 -5.39 -54.69 11.19
CA ALA A 8 -5.78 -53.56 10.36
C ALA A 8 -4.76 -52.45 10.53
N ALA A 9 -4.05 -52.08 9.47
CA ALA A 9 -3.17 -50.92 9.42
C ALA A 9 -4.03 -49.67 9.15
N VAL A 10 -4.08 -48.77 10.09
CA VAL A 10 -4.67 -47.43 9.93
C VAL A 10 -3.59 -46.52 9.30
N ILE A 11 -3.79 -46.16 8.03
CA ILE A 11 -2.95 -45.16 7.34
C ILE A 11 -3.52 -43.79 7.73
N VAL A 12 -2.82 -43.06 8.59
CA VAL A 12 -3.07 -41.66 8.86
C VAL A 12 -2.40 -40.83 7.75
N ALA A 13 -3.19 -40.35 6.80
CA ALA A 13 -2.74 -39.38 5.81
C ALA A 13 -2.56 -38.01 6.50
N ALA A 14 -1.33 -37.63 6.77
CA ALA A 14 -1.03 -36.27 7.19
C ALA A 14 -1.18 -35.34 5.99
N ALA A 15 -2.23 -34.53 5.98
CA ALA A 15 -2.38 -33.41 5.02
C ALA A 15 -1.31 -32.36 5.34
N VAL A 16 -0.23 -32.35 4.55
CA VAL A 16 0.74 -31.24 4.56
C VAL A 16 0.02 -30.04 3.93
N ALA A 17 -0.45 -29.12 4.76
CA ALA A 17 -0.90 -27.82 4.31
C ALA A 17 0.33 -27.09 3.76
N CYS A 18 0.50 -27.01 2.45
CA CYS A 18 1.45 -26.12 1.80
C CYS A 18 1.03 -24.67 2.14
N ALA A 19 1.62 -24.10 3.18
CA ALA A 19 1.59 -22.68 3.39
C ALA A 19 2.34 -22.04 2.20
N HIS A 20 1.60 -21.42 1.28
CA HIS A 20 2.24 -20.57 0.27
C HIS A 20 2.87 -19.41 1.03
N PRO A 21 4.20 -19.19 0.91
CA PRO A 21 4.79 -17.97 1.44
C PRO A 21 4.10 -16.81 0.74
N ALA A 22 3.67 -15.80 1.51
CA ALA A 22 3.31 -14.52 0.92
C ALA A 22 4.50 -14.08 0.07
N GLU A 23 4.27 -13.80 -1.23
CA GLU A 23 5.32 -13.32 -2.12
C GLU A 23 5.92 -12.06 -1.47
N ALA A 24 7.16 -12.19 -0.99
CA ALA A 24 7.96 -11.03 -0.61
C ALA A 24 8.13 -10.19 -1.88
N ASP A 25 8.00 -8.87 -1.77
CA ASP A 25 8.33 -7.96 -2.88
C ASP A 25 9.70 -8.36 -3.43
N PRO A 26 9.84 -8.57 -4.76
CA PRO A 26 11.08 -9.07 -5.31
C PRO A 26 12.21 -8.09 -5.00
N ALA A 27 13.29 -8.60 -4.42
CA ALA A 27 14.49 -7.83 -4.11
C ALA A 27 15.26 -7.52 -5.41
N GLN A 28 14.75 -6.57 -6.20
CA GLN A 28 15.36 -6.19 -7.47
C GLN A 28 16.78 -5.66 -7.24
N ALA A 29 17.76 -6.32 -7.86
CA ALA A 29 19.18 -5.97 -7.74
C ALA A 29 19.57 -4.80 -8.64
N THR A 30 18.75 -4.47 -9.64
CA THR A 30 18.95 -3.37 -10.60
C THR A 30 17.78 -2.41 -10.57
N ILE A 31 18.03 -1.16 -10.95
CA ILE A 31 17.00 -0.14 -11.12
C ILE A 31 16.26 -0.43 -12.42
N VAL A 32 14.93 -0.25 -12.42
CA VAL A 32 14.11 -0.39 -13.64
C VAL A 32 14.51 0.61 -14.71
N SER A 33 14.21 0.29 -15.98
CA SER A 33 14.34 1.23 -17.11
C SER A 33 13.62 2.55 -16.82
N ALA A 34 14.07 3.65 -17.40
CA ALA A 34 13.35 4.93 -17.37
C ALA A 34 12.32 5.04 -18.52
N ASN A 35 12.34 4.10 -19.46
CA ASN A 35 11.36 3.99 -20.54
C ASN A 35 10.28 2.99 -20.14
N PRO A 36 9.01 3.38 -20.00
CA PRO A 36 7.94 2.45 -19.71
C PRO A 36 7.63 1.55 -20.91
N VAL A 37 6.93 0.46 -20.69
CA VAL A 37 6.47 -0.43 -21.75
C VAL A 37 5.21 0.12 -22.43
N ASP A 38 5.07 -0.04 -23.74
CA ASP A 38 3.93 0.50 -24.55
C ASP A 38 2.62 -0.27 -24.38
N TRP A 39 2.65 -1.45 -23.76
CA TRP A 39 1.51 -2.36 -23.78
C TRP A 39 0.56 -2.21 -22.58
N THR A 40 0.84 -1.35 -21.60
CA THR A 40 -0.08 -1.16 -20.48
C THR A 40 -1.39 -0.51 -20.93
N PRO A 41 -2.55 -0.95 -20.39
CA PRO A 41 -3.83 -0.30 -20.65
C PRO A 41 -3.87 1.09 -20.01
N HIS A 42 -4.85 1.90 -20.43
CA HIS A 42 -5.03 3.24 -19.94
C HIS A 42 -6.30 3.37 -19.11
N VAL A 43 -6.23 4.06 -17.98
CA VAL A 43 -7.38 4.58 -17.25
C VAL A 43 -7.62 6.02 -17.76
N LEU A 44 -8.80 6.29 -18.30
CA LEU A 44 -9.07 7.50 -19.06
C LEU A 44 -9.56 8.68 -18.22
N ASP A 45 -9.99 8.41 -16.98
CA ASP A 45 -10.52 9.42 -16.05
C ASP A 45 -10.13 9.10 -14.61
N GLY A 46 -10.29 10.06 -13.72
CA GLY A 46 -10.14 9.85 -12.28
C GLY A 46 -8.71 9.54 -11.83
N THR A 47 -8.57 8.61 -10.88
CA THR A 47 -7.30 8.30 -10.20
C THR A 47 -7.16 6.81 -9.93
N VAL A 48 -5.97 6.25 -10.16
CA VAL A 48 -5.57 4.92 -9.72
C VAL A 48 -4.97 5.02 -8.31
N TRP A 49 -5.56 4.28 -7.35
CA TRP A 49 -5.16 4.32 -5.95
C TRP A 49 -4.39 3.09 -5.49
N SER A 50 -4.64 1.95 -6.10
CA SER A 50 -4.06 0.68 -5.65
C SER A 50 -3.91 -0.31 -6.79
N MET A 51 -2.97 -1.24 -6.65
CA MET A 51 -2.75 -2.38 -7.53
C MET A 51 -2.46 -3.62 -6.70
N ALA A 52 -2.88 -4.78 -7.20
CA ALA A 52 -2.50 -6.09 -6.66
C ALA A 52 -2.27 -7.07 -7.81
N VAL A 53 -1.30 -7.96 -7.63
CA VAL A 53 -1.01 -9.02 -8.61
C VAL A 53 -1.52 -10.35 -8.07
N VAL A 54 -2.33 -11.04 -8.86
CA VAL A 54 -2.89 -12.36 -8.56
C VAL A 54 -2.54 -13.30 -9.72
N GLY A 55 -1.51 -14.12 -9.54
CA GLY A 55 -0.93 -14.90 -10.63
C GLY A 55 -0.33 -14.00 -11.72
N ASP A 56 -0.83 -14.12 -12.95
CA ASP A 56 -0.46 -13.29 -14.10
C ASP A 56 -1.35 -12.04 -14.29
N THR A 57 -2.25 -11.79 -13.37
CA THR A 57 -3.28 -10.75 -13.51
C THR A 57 -3.01 -9.59 -12.55
N VAL A 58 -2.90 -8.39 -13.11
CA VAL A 58 -2.85 -7.12 -12.35
C VAL A 58 -4.28 -6.63 -12.16
N VAL A 59 -4.72 -6.50 -10.92
CA VAL A 59 -5.97 -5.84 -10.56
C VAL A 59 -5.66 -4.41 -10.17
N VAL A 60 -6.39 -3.46 -10.74
CA VAL A 60 -6.24 -2.02 -10.54
C VAL A 60 -7.49 -1.46 -9.88
N GLY A 61 -7.31 -0.77 -8.76
CA GLY A 61 -8.37 -0.11 -8.01
C GLY A 61 -8.20 1.41 -8.01
N GLY A 62 -9.31 2.11 -7.98
CA GLY A 62 -9.26 3.57 -8.03
C GLY A 62 -10.62 4.24 -7.88
N ALA A 63 -10.69 5.45 -8.41
CA ALA A 63 -11.92 6.21 -8.59
C ALA A 63 -11.97 6.64 -10.06
N PHE A 64 -12.50 5.79 -10.93
CA PHE A 64 -12.56 5.98 -12.38
C PHE A 64 -13.79 5.27 -12.96
N THR A 65 -14.12 5.58 -14.22
CA THR A 65 -15.30 5.00 -14.90
C THR A 65 -14.97 4.32 -16.23
N LYS A 66 -13.81 4.62 -16.81
CA LYS A 66 -13.48 4.20 -18.18
C LYS A 66 -12.01 3.82 -18.32
N VAL A 67 -11.75 2.73 -19.03
CA VAL A 67 -10.42 2.25 -19.40
C VAL A 67 -10.32 2.00 -20.90
N ALA A 68 -9.10 1.97 -21.44
CA ALA A 68 -8.84 1.63 -22.85
C ALA A 68 -7.68 0.64 -22.94
N ASP A 69 -7.64 -0.13 -24.03
CA ASP A 69 -6.44 -0.90 -24.41
C ASP A 69 -5.25 0.03 -24.69
N SER A 70 -4.05 -0.53 -24.73
CA SER A 70 -2.81 0.23 -24.94
C SER A 70 -2.81 1.05 -26.25
N GLY A 71 -3.44 0.53 -27.30
CA GLY A 71 -3.60 1.25 -28.58
C GLY A 71 -4.75 2.25 -28.60
N ARG A 72 -5.55 2.36 -27.54
CA ARG A 72 -6.75 3.19 -27.41
C ARG A 72 -7.81 2.98 -28.50
N LYS A 73 -7.78 1.79 -29.12
CA LYS A 73 -8.76 1.40 -30.15
C LYS A 73 -10.09 0.98 -29.55
N ASN A 74 -10.04 0.34 -28.38
CA ASN A 74 -11.21 -0.13 -27.67
C ASN A 74 -11.28 0.51 -26.28
N THR A 75 -12.50 0.93 -25.89
CA THR A 75 -12.77 1.46 -24.56
C THR A 75 -13.80 0.60 -23.85
N TYR A 76 -13.63 0.50 -22.53
CA TYR A 76 -14.45 -0.35 -21.67
C TYR A 76 -14.97 0.46 -20.48
N ALA A 77 -16.26 0.34 -20.18
CA ALA A 77 -16.78 0.83 -18.91
C ALA A 77 -16.26 -0.05 -17.78
N ARG A 78 -15.60 0.55 -16.80
CA ARG A 78 -15.04 -0.11 -15.61
C ARG A 78 -15.17 0.82 -14.42
N LYS A 79 -16.00 0.45 -13.46
CA LYS A 79 -16.26 1.28 -12.29
C LYS A 79 -15.31 0.94 -11.16
N ASN A 80 -14.35 1.82 -10.92
CA ASN A 80 -13.44 1.83 -9.77
C ASN A 80 -12.49 0.63 -9.67
N ILE A 81 -12.66 -0.39 -10.50
CA ILE A 81 -11.81 -1.58 -10.51
C ILE A 81 -11.81 -2.25 -11.91
N PHE A 82 -10.65 -2.73 -12.33
CA PHE A 82 -10.51 -3.57 -13.53
C PHE A 82 -9.26 -4.45 -13.42
N ALA A 83 -9.04 -5.33 -14.39
CA ALA A 83 -7.86 -6.16 -14.42
C ALA A 83 -7.27 -6.30 -15.83
N PHE A 84 -5.95 -6.52 -15.90
CA PHE A 84 -5.23 -6.79 -17.14
C PHE A 84 -4.12 -7.83 -16.91
N GLY A 85 -3.64 -8.43 -17.99
CA GLY A 85 -2.54 -9.40 -17.93
C GLY A 85 -1.20 -8.72 -17.68
N LEU A 86 -0.42 -9.21 -16.73
CA LEU A 86 0.88 -8.66 -16.35
C LEU A 86 1.91 -8.71 -17.50
N ALA A 87 1.82 -9.73 -18.34
CA ALA A 87 2.78 -9.94 -19.43
C ALA A 87 2.34 -9.29 -20.76
N ASP A 88 1.03 -9.16 -20.99
CA ASP A 88 0.46 -8.81 -22.29
C ASP A 88 -0.37 -7.50 -22.28
N GLY A 89 -0.65 -6.93 -21.11
CA GLY A 89 -1.46 -5.72 -20.95
C GLY A 89 -2.93 -5.88 -21.36
N GLN A 90 -3.37 -7.07 -21.77
CA GLN A 90 -4.73 -7.27 -22.24
C GLN A 90 -5.74 -7.12 -21.11
N ILE A 91 -6.75 -6.29 -21.32
CA ILE A 91 -7.84 -6.09 -20.35
C ILE A 91 -8.60 -7.40 -20.21
N ARG A 92 -8.70 -7.88 -18.98
CA ARG A 92 -9.38 -9.13 -18.64
C ARG A 92 -10.90 -8.91 -18.49
N PRO A 93 -11.72 -9.97 -18.61
CA PRO A 93 -13.19 -9.89 -18.44
C PRO A 93 -13.63 -9.51 -17.02
N PHE A 94 -12.70 -9.28 -16.09
CA PHE A 94 -12.95 -8.86 -14.72
C PHE A 94 -13.60 -7.45 -14.69
N ALA A 95 -14.89 -7.40 -14.36
CA ALA A 95 -15.68 -6.17 -14.36
C ALA A 95 -16.76 -6.17 -13.27
N PRO A 96 -16.40 -6.32 -11.98
CA PRO A 96 -17.40 -6.21 -10.92
C PRO A 96 -17.92 -4.77 -10.84
N ASP A 97 -19.23 -4.61 -10.57
CA ASP A 97 -19.82 -3.30 -10.31
C ASP A 97 -19.55 -2.92 -8.85
N VAL A 98 -18.62 -1.99 -8.63
CA VAL A 98 -18.25 -1.45 -7.32
C VAL A 98 -18.69 0.02 -7.27
N ASP A 99 -19.63 0.35 -6.39
CA ASP A 99 -20.33 1.65 -6.38
C ASP A 99 -19.55 2.83 -5.79
N GLY A 100 -18.33 2.61 -5.31
CA GLY A 100 -17.47 3.64 -4.74
C GLY A 100 -15.99 3.36 -4.93
N ALA A 101 -15.15 4.34 -4.58
CA ALA A 101 -13.71 4.27 -4.77
C ALA A 101 -13.08 3.06 -4.07
N VAL A 102 -12.15 2.39 -4.78
CA VAL A 102 -11.30 1.31 -4.27
C VAL A 102 -9.93 1.89 -3.95
N TYR A 103 -9.62 2.04 -2.66
CA TYR A 103 -8.37 2.65 -2.19
C TYR A 103 -7.26 1.65 -1.93
N ALA A 104 -7.61 0.39 -1.66
CA ALA A 104 -6.66 -0.66 -1.33
C ALA A 104 -7.04 -1.98 -1.99
N LEU A 105 -6.03 -2.69 -2.47
CA LEU A 105 -6.14 -4.05 -2.98
C LEU A 105 -5.08 -4.92 -2.30
N ALA A 106 -5.42 -6.19 -2.06
CA ALA A 106 -4.46 -7.20 -1.63
C ALA A 106 -4.74 -8.52 -2.35
N PRO A 107 -3.71 -9.29 -2.74
CA PRO A 107 -3.93 -10.59 -3.36
C PRO A 107 -4.59 -11.55 -2.38
N GLY A 108 -5.55 -12.32 -2.88
CA GLY A 108 -6.19 -13.41 -2.15
C GLY A 108 -5.73 -14.77 -2.68
N THR A 109 -6.11 -15.83 -2.00
CA THR A 109 -5.91 -17.21 -2.47
C THR A 109 -6.95 -17.58 -3.54
N GLU A 110 -6.69 -18.66 -4.29
CA GLU A 110 -7.66 -19.26 -5.23
C GLU A 110 -8.16 -18.28 -6.32
N GLY A 111 -7.27 -17.47 -6.87
CA GLY A 111 -7.64 -16.51 -7.92
C GLY A 111 -8.63 -15.45 -7.45
N THR A 112 -8.45 -14.92 -6.24
CA THR A 112 -9.28 -13.86 -5.68
C THR A 112 -8.44 -12.62 -5.33
N VAL A 113 -9.10 -11.49 -5.18
CA VAL A 113 -8.52 -10.23 -4.69
C VAL A 113 -9.38 -9.67 -3.56
N TYR A 114 -8.76 -9.10 -2.55
CA TYR A 114 -9.45 -8.28 -1.56
C TYR A 114 -9.46 -6.83 -2.03
N ALA A 115 -10.64 -6.20 -1.92
CA ALA A 115 -10.85 -4.78 -2.19
C ALA A 115 -11.26 -4.04 -0.92
N GLY A 116 -10.61 -2.91 -0.66
CA GLY A 116 -10.91 -1.98 0.41
C GLY A 116 -11.20 -0.60 -0.15
N GLY A 117 -12.17 0.13 0.44
CA GLY A 117 -12.49 1.45 -0.09
C GLY A 117 -13.66 2.13 0.58
N ALA A 118 -14.28 3.05 -0.16
CA ALA A 118 -15.45 3.83 0.26
C ALA A 118 -16.77 3.33 -0.37
N PHE A 119 -16.75 2.20 -1.01
CA PHE A 119 -17.94 1.59 -1.63
C PHE A 119 -18.91 1.05 -0.59
N LYS A 120 -20.17 0.90 -0.98
CA LYS A 120 -21.25 0.34 -0.15
C LYS A 120 -21.75 -0.99 -0.71
N SER A 121 -21.58 -1.23 -1.99
CA SER A 121 -22.05 -2.46 -2.66
C SER A 121 -21.03 -2.98 -3.68
N VAL A 122 -21.11 -4.29 -3.93
CA VAL A 122 -20.43 -5.00 -5.01
C VAL A 122 -21.45 -5.84 -5.74
N ASN A 123 -21.59 -5.66 -7.07
CA ASN A 123 -22.59 -6.33 -7.90
C ASN A 123 -24.02 -6.19 -7.33
N GLY A 124 -24.37 -5.01 -6.83
CA GLY A 124 -25.67 -4.70 -6.24
C GLY A 124 -25.92 -5.29 -4.84
N ALA A 125 -25.02 -6.12 -4.32
CA ALA A 125 -25.13 -6.66 -2.97
C ALA A 125 -24.47 -5.74 -1.94
N ASP A 126 -25.12 -5.54 -0.77
CA ASP A 126 -24.54 -4.76 0.35
C ASP A 126 -23.23 -5.37 0.83
N GLN A 127 -22.15 -4.62 0.65
CA GLN A 127 -20.79 -5.05 0.97
C GLN A 127 -19.92 -3.82 1.26
N ARG A 128 -20.10 -3.22 2.42
CA ARG A 128 -19.49 -1.93 2.75
C ARG A 128 -18.00 -2.03 3.03
N GLY A 129 -17.21 -1.34 2.22
CA GLY A 129 -15.80 -0.99 2.43
C GLY A 129 -14.80 -2.14 2.39
N LEU A 130 -15.24 -3.39 2.44
CA LEU A 130 -14.40 -4.59 2.33
C LEU A 130 -15.11 -5.65 1.49
N ALA A 131 -14.41 -6.24 0.52
CA ALA A 131 -14.92 -7.34 -0.29
C ALA A 131 -13.80 -8.31 -0.66
N ARG A 132 -14.14 -9.59 -0.86
CA ARG A 132 -13.32 -10.58 -1.56
C ARG A 132 -13.99 -10.87 -2.89
N ILE A 133 -13.26 -10.72 -3.99
CA ILE A 133 -13.79 -10.80 -5.37
C ILE A 133 -12.97 -11.83 -6.14
N SER A 134 -13.59 -12.76 -6.83
CA SER A 134 -12.91 -13.70 -7.73
C SER A 134 -12.45 -12.99 -9.00
N LEU A 135 -11.41 -13.49 -9.69
CA LEU A 135 -10.97 -12.96 -10.98
C LEU A 135 -12.02 -13.11 -12.10
N SER A 136 -13.11 -13.86 -11.87
CA SER A 136 -14.31 -13.83 -12.71
C SER A 136 -15.24 -12.64 -12.45
N GLY A 137 -14.90 -11.76 -11.48
CA GLY A 137 -15.68 -10.57 -11.12
C GLY A 137 -16.82 -10.86 -10.12
N GLN A 138 -16.92 -12.05 -9.54
CA GLN A 138 -17.97 -12.40 -8.60
C GLN A 138 -17.56 -12.12 -7.16
N ARG A 139 -18.47 -11.58 -6.36
CA ARG A 139 -18.28 -11.44 -4.92
C ARG A 139 -18.22 -12.83 -4.25
N VAL A 140 -17.19 -13.07 -3.44
CA VAL A 140 -17.08 -14.30 -2.64
C VAL A 140 -17.97 -14.17 -1.41
N THR A 141 -19.09 -14.87 -1.41
CA THR A 141 -20.16 -14.72 -0.40
C THR A 141 -19.78 -15.25 0.98
N SER A 142 -18.82 -16.19 1.06
CA SER A 142 -18.31 -16.70 2.33
C SER A 142 -17.46 -15.66 3.10
N PHE A 143 -16.99 -14.59 2.43
CA PHE A 143 -16.30 -13.49 3.06
C PHE A 143 -17.32 -12.41 3.49
N GLY A 144 -17.64 -12.38 4.79
CA GLY A 144 -18.71 -11.54 5.34
C GLY A 144 -18.29 -10.22 5.98
N ALA A 145 -17.00 -9.86 5.96
CA ALA A 145 -16.53 -8.64 6.62
C ALA A 145 -17.09 -7.37 5.98
N LYS A 146 -17.60 -6.45 6.82
CA LYS A 146 -18.08 -5.11 6.44
C LYS A 146 -17.67 -4.10 7.49
N ILE A 147 -17.26 -2.91 7.07
CA ILE A 147 -17.03 -1.80 8.00
C ILE A 147 -18.38 -1.15 8.39
N ASN A 148 -18.43 -0.53 9.57
CA ASN A 148 -19.63 0.19 10.03
C ASN A 148 -19.84 1.51 9.26
N TRP A 149 -18.79 2.30 9.10
CA TRP A 149 -18.75 3.57 8.36
C TRP A 149 -17.29 3.93 7.99
N GLY A 150 -17.10 5.00 7.21
CA GLY A 150 -15.77 5.43 6.79
C GLY A 150 -15.29 4.67 5.55
N ASP A 151 -13.99 4.42 5.50
CA ASP A 151 -13.31 3.76 4.38
C ASP A 151 -12.19 2.81 4.87
N VAL A 152 -11.76 1.93 3.97
CA VAL A 152 -10.56 1.10 4.12
C VAL A 152 -9.51 1.65 3.15
N ARG A 153 -8.32 2.01 3.68
CA ARG A 153 -7.23 2.69 2.96
C ARG A 153 -6.02 1.83 2.69
N ALA A 154 -5.84 0.79 3.49
CA ALA A 154 -4.74 -0.16 3.33
C ALA A 154 -5.21 -1.58 3.62
N LEU A 155 -4.72 -2.53 2.84
CA LEU A 155 -4.94 -3.96 2.99
C LEU A 155 -3.63 -4.71 2.82
N ALA A 156 -3.45 -5.78 3.59
CA ALA A 156 -2.38 -6.76 3.38
C ALA A 156 -2.85 -8.14 3.82
N THR A 157 -2.42 -9.16 3.09
CA THR A 157 -2.62 -10.57 3.47
C THR A 157 -1.34 -11.14 4.05
N ARG A 158 -1.47 -11.95 5.11
CA ARG A 158 -0.33 -12.67 5.68
C ARG A 158 -0.83 -14.00 6.28
N GLY A 159 -0.33 -15.11 5.74
CA GLY A 159 -0.83 -16.42 6.12
C GLY A 159 -2.35 -16.53 5.94
N THR A 160 -3.04 -16.88 7.02
CA THR A 160 -4.52 -17.01 7.04
C THR A 160 -5.24 -15.71 7.40
N PHE A 161 -4.53 -14.60 7.51
CA PHE A 161 -5.06 -13.32 7.94
C PHE A 161 -5.10 -12.27 6.83
N LEU A 162 -6.17 -11.46 6.86
CA LEU A 162 -6.30 -10.18 6.19
C LEU A 162 -6.19 -9.06 7.24
N TYR A 163 -5.33 -8.09 6.99
CA TYR A 163 -5.21 -6.87 7.78
C TYR A 163 -5.87 -5.72 7.02
N ALA A 164 -6.56 -4.84 7.74
CA ALA A 164 -7.22 -3.67 7.17
C ALA A 164 -6.92 -2.43 8.01
N GLY A 165 -6.52 -1.36 7.34
CA GLY A 165 -6.33 -0.02 7.90
C GLY A 165 -7.26 0.99 7.25
N GLY A 166 -7.74 2.00 8.01
CA GLY A 166 -8.65 2.99 7.44
C GLY A 166 -9.22 3.96 8.47
N THR A 167 -10.45 4.42 8.22
CA THR A 167 -11.17 5.37 9.10
C THR A 167 -12.31 4.73 9.90
N PHE A 168 -12.53 3.45 9.74
CA PHE A 168 -13.59 2.71 10.43
C PHE A 168 -13.38 2.65 11.96
N SER A 169 -14.43 2.46 12.71
CA SER A 169 -14.39 2.21 14.16
C SER A 169 -14.79 0.78 14.53
N ALA A 170 -15.44 0.06 13.61
CA ALA A 170 -15.83 -1.34 13.80
C ALA A 170 -15.89 -2.09 12.46
N ILE A 171 -15.68 -3.40 12.51
CA ILE A 171 -15.88 -4.34 11.41
C ILE A 171 -16.85 -5.43 11.88
N SER A 172 -17.93 -5.65 11.15
CA SER A 172 -18.95 -6.67 11.45
C SER A 172 -19.42 -6.66 12.90
N GLY A 173 -19.61 -5.45 13.49
CA GLY A 173 -20.04 -5.25 14.86
C GLY A 173 -18.94 -5.34 15.93
N VAL A 174 -17.73 -5.75 15.57
CA VAL A 174 -16.58 -5.78 16.50
C VAL A 174 -15.85 -4.45 16.47
N ASN A 175 -15.77 -3.75 17.62
CA ASN A 175 -15.05 -2.48 17.73
C ASN A 175 -13.56 -2.66 17.45
N ARG A 176 -13.05 -1.93 16.45
CA ARG A 176 -11.64 -1.86 16.05
C ARG A 176 -11.36 -0.48 15.45
N ALA A 177 -10.65 0.34 16.18
CA ALA A 177 -10.34 1.69 15.73
C ALA A 177 -9.21 1.65 14.68
N ALA A 178 -9.56 1.90 13.44
CA ALA A 178 -8.68 2.17 12.31
C ALA A 178 -7.73 1.05 11.86
N LEU A 179 -7.51 0.00 12.67
CA LEU A 179 -6.66 -1.16 12.32
C LEU A 179 -7.28 -2.46 12.84
N ALA A 180 -7.45 -3.43 11.96
CA ALA A 180 -8.03 -4.73 12.31
C ALA A 180 -7.29 -5.87 11.61
N ARG A 181 -7.35 -7.06 12.21
CA ARG A 181 -6.98 -8.34 11.62
C ARG A 181 -8.21 -9.23 11.56
N MET A 182 -8.35 -10.01 10.51
CA MET A 182 -9.48 -10.91 10.30
C MET A 182 -9.04 -12.18 9.58
N ASN A 183 -9.83 -13.22 9.70
CA ASN A 183 -9.65 -14.44 8.92
C ASN A 183 -9.83 -14.12 7.44
N ALA A 184 -8.85 -14.45 6.61
CA ALA A 184 -8.83 -14.13 5.19
C ALA A 184 -9.93 -14.87 4.39
N THR A 185 -10.37 -16.04 4.84
CA THR A 185 -11.41 -16.82 4.15
C THR A 185 -12.82 -16.33 4.49
N THR A 186 -13.10 -16.10 5.77
CA THR A 186 -14.47 -15.82 6.25
C THR A 186 -14.73 -14.34 6.53
N GLY A 187 -13.68 -13.54 6.75
CA GLY A 187 -13.80 -12.15 7.20
C GLY A 187 -14.13 -12.03 8.70
N ALA A 188 -14.13 -13.12 9.45
CA ALA A 188 -14.33 -13.06 10.91
C ALA A 188 -13.22 -12.27 11.58
N VAL A 189 -13.59 -11.24 12.34
CA VAL A 189 -12.62 -10.36 13.02
C VAL A 189 -11.90 -11.14 14.12
N ASP A 190 -10.59 -11.04 14.13
CA ASP A 190 -9.76 -11.57 15.19
C ASP A 190 -9.88 -10.68 16.44
N THR A 191 -10.59 -11.18 17.44
CA THR A 191 -10.84 -10.44 18.68
C THR A 191 -9.61 -10.32 19.57
N GLY A 192 -8.62 -11.17 19.40
CA GLY A 192 -7.32 -11.09 20.09
C GLY A 192 -6.43 -9.96 19.58
N PHE A 193 -6.61 -9.56 18.31
CA PHE A 193 -5.84 -8.49 17.70
C PHE A 193 -6.51 -7.13 17.92
N ASP A 194 -5.99 -6.32 18.84
CA ASP A 194 -6.43 -4.95 19.08
C ASP A 194 -5.23 -4.02 19.28
N ALA A 195 -4.98 -3.13 18.32
CA ALA A 195 -3.90 -2.15 18.37
C ALA A 195 -4.17 -0.99 19.33
N ARG A 196 -5.38 -0.85 19.86
CA ARG A 196 -5.84 0.19 20.79
C ARG A 196 -5.43 1.59 20.36
N LEU A 197 -5.54 1.88 19.06
CA LEU A 197 -5.20 3.18 18.48
C LEU A 197 -6.22 4.24 18.88
N THR A 198 -5.72 5.42 19.28
CA THR A 198 -6.55 6.59 19.53
C THR A 198 -5.86 7.86 19.05
N ALA A 199 -6.65 8.91 18.77
CA ALA A 199 -6.18 10.21 18.33
C ALA A 199 -6.96 11.33 19.05
N PRO A 200 -6.80 11.48 20.39
CA PRO A 200 -7.54 12.47 21.15
C PRO A 200 -7.24 13.89 20.66
N GLY A 201 -8.30 14.68 20.43
CA GLY A 201 -8.19 16.04 19.91
C GLY A 201 -8.10 16.16 18.39
N LEU A 202 -7.98 15.06 17.65
CA LEU A 202 -8.08 15.05 16.20
C LEU A 202 -9.51 14.74 15.73
N SER A 203 -9.81 14.98 14.45
CA SER A 203 -11.13 14.73 13.88
C SER A 203 -11.56 13.27 13.99
N ARG A 204 -10.61 12.35 13.84
CA ARG A 204 -10.80 10.90 14.01
C ARG A 204 -9.46 10.16 14.07
N THR A 205 -9.48 8.97 14.67
CA THR A 205 -8.38 8.00 14.52
C THR A 205 -8.41 7.43 13.11
N ARG A 206 -7.24 7.38 12.46
CA ARG A 206 -7.12 6.91 11.08
C ARG A 206 -5.76 6.26 10.83
N VAL A 207 -5.75 5.11 10.17
CA VAL A 207 -4.57 4.53 9.53
C VAL A 207 -4.64 4.86 8.04
N GLU A 208 -3.70 5.70 7.57
CA GLU A 208 -3.58 6.04 6.15
C GLU A 208 -2.97 4.89 5.37
N HIS A 209 -1.95 4.29 5.93
CA HIS A 209 -1.25 3.14 5.37
C HIS A 209 -0.59 2.33 6.48
N PHE A 210 -0.36 1.07 6.21
CA PHE A 210 0.52 0.21 7.00
C PHE A 210 1.27 -0.74 6.08
N ASP A 211 2.37 -1.29 6.56
CA ASP A 211 3.07 -2.36 5.89
C ASP A 211 3.51 -3.42 6.91
N ILE A 212 3.66 -4.65 6.44
CA ILE A 212 4.08 -5.79 7.24
C ILE A 212 5.46 -6.21 6.76
N SER A 213 6.40 -6.40 7.70
CA SER A 213 7.76 -6.85 7.36
C SER A 213 7.74 -8.18 6.60
N PRO A 214 8.72 -8.44 5.71
CA PRO A 214 8.76 -9.66 4.89
C PRO A 214 8.72 -10.95 5.70
N ASP A 215 9.26 -10.96 6.93
CA ASP A 215 9.19 -12.09 7.84
C ASP A 215 7.80 -12.26 8.53
N GLY A 216 6.88 -11.31 8.32
CA GLY A 216 5.53 -11.32 8.89
C GLY A 216 5.43 -11.00 10.37
N ARG A 217 6.52 -10.54 11.01
CA ARG A 217 6.57 -10.34 12.45
C ARG A 217 6.24 -8.93 12.91
N ARG A 218 6.49 -7.92 12.07
CA ARG A 218 6.29 -6.52 12.42
C ARG A 218 5.27 -5.87 11.48
N LEU A 219 4.45 -5.00 12.03
CA LEU A 219 3.55 -4.13 11.29
C LEU A 219 3.84 -2.70 11.70
N VAL A 220 4.13 -1.82 10.73
CA VAL A 220 4.23 -0.37 10.94
C VAL A 220 2.98 0.29 10.37
N ALA A 221 2.24 1.02 11.22
CA ALA A 221 1.06 1.80 10.84
C ALA A 221 1.36 3.28 10.90
N VAL A 222 0.93 4.04 9.89
CA VAL A 222 1.06 5.49 9.80
C VAL A 222 -0.31 6.14 9.58
N GLY A 223 -0.51 7.32 10.18
CA GLY A 223 -1.80 8.02 10.02
C GLY A 223 -2.11 9.00 11.14
N ALA A 224 -3.39 9.39 11.25
CA ALA A 224 -3.89 10.20 12.36
C ALA A 224 -4.08 9.32 13.60
N LEU A 225 -2.99 9.07 14.28
CA LEU A 225 -2.92 8.35 15.56
C LEU A 225 -1.98 9.10 16.51
N LEU A 226 -2.31 9.13 17.78
CA LEU A 226 -1.51 9.80 18.83
C LEU A 226 -1.12 8.84 19.94
N LYS A 227 -1.90 7.76 20.13
CA LYS A 227 -1.64 6.77 21.18
C LYS A 227 -1.95 5.35 20.70
N SER A 228 -1.27 4.38 21.33
CA SER A 228 -1.67 2.98 21.36
C SER A 228 -1.76 2.55 22.84
N GLY A 229 -2.99 2.29 23.31
CA GLY A 229 -3.26 2.16 24.72
C GLY A 229 -2.85 3.42 25.50
N SER A 230 -2.00 3.27 26.53
CA SER A 230 -1.48 4.38 27.33
C SER A 230 -0.22 5.04 26.73
N TYR A 231 0.39 4.46 25.69
CA TYR A 231 1.67 4.93 25.13
C TYR A 231 1.46 5.96 24.02
N ASP A 232 2.23 7.04 24.06
CA ASP A 232 2.25 8.03 22.98
C ASP A 232 2.92 7.45 21.72
N ARG A 233 2.26 7.61 20.58
CA ARG A 233 2.70 7.18 19.25
C ARG A 233 2.21 8.17 18.19
N THR A 234 2.93 9.28 18.04
CA THR A 234 2.47 10.36 17.15
C THR A 234 2.67 10.01 15.69
N GLN A 235 1.56 9.78 14.99
CA GLN A 235 1.44 9.50 13.57
C GLN A 235 2.04 8.16 13.08
N ILE A 236 2.81 7.44 13.92
CA ILE A 236 3.44 6.18 13.56
C ILE A 236 3.52 5.25 14.77
N ALA A 237 3.18 3.98 14.58
CA ALA A 237 3.31 2.94 15.60
C ALA A 237 3.80 1.63 14.97
N MET A 238 4.65 0.90 15.68
CA MET A 238 5.11 -0.43 15.29
C MET A 238 4.60 -1.48 16.24
N PHE A 239 4.09 -2.58 15.69
CA PHE A 239 3.55 -3.72 16.42
C PHE A 239 4.30 -5.00 16.08
N ASP A 240 4.50 -5.86 17.06
CA ASP A 240 4.76 -7.29 16.83
C ASP A 240 3.41 -7.97 16.54
N VAL A 241 3.32 -8.60 15.39
CA VAL A 241 2.12 -9.29 14.90
C VAL A 241 2.34 -10.79 14.69
N SER A 242 3.46 -11.31 15.16
CA SER A 242 3.80 -12.74 15.09
C SER A 242 2.89 -13.60 15.96
N GLY A 243 2.32 -13.02 17.01
CA GLY A 243 1.42 -13.70 17.94
C GLY A 243 -0.07 -13.45 17.68
N ALA A 244 -0.89 -13.88 18.64
CA ALA A 244 -2.34 -13.69 18.59
C ALA A 244 -2.74 -12.22 18.81
N ALA A 245 -1.96 -11.43 19.55
CA ALA A 245 -2.25 -10.02 19.85
C ALA A 245 -1.45 -9.06 18.96
N ALA A 246 -1.94 -7.82 18.83
CA ALA A 246 -1.15 -6.70 18.33
C ALA A 246 -0.31 -6.16 19.50
N ALA A 247 0.92 -6.65 19.66
CA ALA A 247 1.80 -6.22 20.74
C ALA A 247 2.56 -4.95 20.31
N LEU A 248 2.23 -3.80 20.95
CA LEU A 248 2.98 -2.57 20.71
C LEU A 248 4.44 -2.77 21.08
N THR A 249 5.36 -2.50 20.14
CA THR A 249 6.80 -2.60 20.40
C THR A 249 7.30 -1.38 21.18
N SER A 250 8.48 -1.51 21.79
CA SER A 250 9.16 -0.37 22.41
C SER A 250 9.77 0.60 21.41
N TRP A 251 9.82 0.26 20.11
CA TRP A 251 10.25 1.15 19.04
C TRP A 251 9.33 2.36 18.94
N TYR A 252 9.88 3.56 18.91
CA TYR A 252 9.13 4.80 18.64
C TYR A 252 10.02 5.88 18.04
N THR A 253 9.39 6.94 17.49
CA THR A 253 10.08 8.14 17.03
C THR A 253 9.30 9.40 17.40
N ASP A 254 10.02 10.47 17.72
CA ASP A 254 9.48 11.80 17.91
C ASP A 254 9.58 12.68 16.65
N ALA A 255 10.17 12.16 15.57
CA ALA A 255 10.45 12.91 14.36
C ALA A 255 9.18 13.49 13.69
N TYR A 256 8.01 12.89 13.95
CA TYR A 256 6.73 13.35 13.42
C TYR A 256 5.87 14.12 14.44
N LYS A 257 6.38 14.41 15.65
CA LYS A 257 5.67 15.24 16.64
C LYS A 257 5.47 16.68 16.19
N PRO A 258 6.48 17.35 15.57
CA PRO A 258 6.28 18.69 15.04
C PRO A 258 5.24 18.71 13.92
N ALA A 259 4.16 19.46 14.10
CA ALA A 259 3.11 19.57 13.11
C ALA A 259 3.61 20.28 11.85
N CYS A 260 3.21 19.81 10.68
CA CYS A 260 3.53 20.44 9.40
C CYS A 260 2.68 21.69 9.16
N MET A 261 1.39 21.54 9.03
CA MET A 261 0.45 22.62 8.83
C MET A 261 -0.75 22.47 9.77
N LYS A 262 -1.28 23.57 10.27
CA LYS A 262 -2.53 23.55 11.03
C LYS A 262 -3.65 22.99 10.14
N GLY A 263 -4.47 22.09 10.69
CA GLY A 263 -5.59 21.46 9.99
C GLY A 263 -5.29 20.12 9.35
N PHE A 264 -4.04 19.65 9.34
CA PHE A 264 -3.73 18.27 8.97
C PHE A 264 -3.70 17.39 10.22
N ASP A 265 -4.63 16.44 10.31
CA ASP A 265 -4.62 15.40 11.35
C ASP A 265 -3.39 14.47 11.21
N THR A 266 -2.93 14.26 9.97
CA THR A 266 -1.69 13.55 9.63
C THR A 266 -1.17 13.99 8.28
N TYR A 267 0.14 13.97 8.13
CA TYR A 267 0.82 14.21 6.86
C TYR A 267 1.58 12.99 6.34
N LEU A 268 1.59 11.88 7.07
CA LEU A 268 2.14 10.62 6.59
C LEU A 268 1.16 9.95 5.60
N ARG A 269 1.70 9.44 4.49
CA ARG A 269 0.89 8.90 3.39
C ARG A 269 1.11 7.43 3.14
N GLN A 270 2.35 6.99 3.08
CA GLN A 270 2.67 5.59 2.84
C GLN A 270 3.92 5.18 3.59
N VAL A 271 4.01 3.91 3.94
CA VAL A 271 5.18 3.25 4.54
C VAL A 271 5.43 1.94 3.83
N LYS A 272 6.70 1.61 3.56
CA LYS A 272 7.12 0.34 2.98
C LYS A 272 8.39 -0.17 3.63
N PHE A 273 8.40 -1.45 4.01
CA PHE A 273 9.60 -2.15 4.45
C PHE A 273 10.55 -2.41 3.29
N SER A 274 11.84 -2.50 3.60
CA SER A 274 12.85 -3.08 2.71
C SER A 274 12.59 -4.57 2.49
N PRO A 275 13.07 -5.15 1.37
CA PRO A 275 12.91 -6.57 1.07
C PRO A 275 13.46 -7.51 2.14
N ASP A 276 14.50 -7.09 2.88
CA ASP A 276 15.09 -7.82 4.00
C ASP A 276 14.44 -7.51 5.36
N GLY A 277 13.51 -6.54 5.42
CA GLY A 277 12.84 -6.11 6.65
C GLY A 277 13.72 -5.36 7.65
N SER A 278 14.95 -5.00 7.27
CA SER A 278 15.89 -4.34 8.18
C SER A 278 15.53 -2.88 8.44
N TYR A 279 14.85 -2.23 7.50
CA TYR A 279 14.39 -0.84 7.60
C TYR A 279 13.05 -0.65 6.90
N PHE A 280 12.48 0.53 7.05
CA PHE A 280 11.33 0.98 6.27
C PHE A 280 11.46 2.45 5.90
N VAL A 281 10.72 2.87 4.88
CA VAL A 281 10.69 4.24 4.39
C VAL A 281 9.26 4.78 4.47
N VAL A 282 9.12 6.01 4.97
CA VAL A 282 7.84 6.73 5.10
C VAL A 282 7.82 7.88 4.11
N ALA A 283 6.78 7.97 3.28
CA ALA A 283 6.49 9.12 2.43
C ALA A 283 5.52 10.08 3.12
N ALA A 284 5.81 11.36 3.08
CA ALA A 284 5.05 12.41 3.74
C ALA A 284 4.70 13.56 2.81
N THR A 285 3.52 14.13 3.05
CA THR A 285 3.02 15.38 2.49
C THR A 285 3.06 16.47 3.57
N GLY A 286 2.42 17.58 3.30
CA GLY A 286 2.24 18.66 4.25
C GLY A 286 3.21 19.81 3.97
N ARG A 287 2.71 21.02 4.12
CA ARG A 287 3.49 22.23 3.90
C ARG A 287 4.44 22.48 5.07
N ALA A 288 5.74 22.32 4.86
CA ALA A 288 6.69 22.57 5.90
C ALA A 288 6.78 24.06 6.23
N SER A 289 6.77 24.39 7.52
CA SER A 289 7.06 25.74 8.02
C SER A 289 8.53 25.91 8.46
N SER A 290 9.29 24.79 8.46
CA SER A 290 10.70 24.76 8.90
C SER A 290 11.40 23.54 8.27
N PRO A 291 12.67 23.63 7.89
CA PRO A 291 13.45 22.50 7.37
C PRO A 291 13.64 21.36 8.39
N ASP A 292 13.45 21.63 9.69
CA ASP A 292 13.61 20.61 10.74
C ASP A 292 12.43 19.63 10.79
N ARG A 293 11.33 19.92 10.09
CA ARG A 293 10.15 19.07 10.04
C ARG A 293 10.22 18.08 8.89
N LEU A 294 9.65 16.90 9.08
CA LEU A 294 9.60 15.85 8.07
C LEU A 294 8.35 15.95 7.17
N CYS A 295 7.97 17.17 6.83
CA CYS A 295 6.90 17.43 5.87
C CYS A 295 7.47 17.42 4.45
N ASP A 296 6.65 16.97 3.48
CA ASP A 296 7.05 16.93 2.07
C ASP A 296 8.42 16.26 1.89
N SER A 297 8.53 15.05 2.46
CA SER A 297 9.79 14.32 2.50
C SER A 297 9.58 12.81 2.49
N ALA A 298 10.66 12.08 2.24
CA ALA A 298 10.73 10.67 2.58
C ALA A 298 11.82 10.46 3.64
N ALA A 299 11.59 9.55 4.58
CA ALA A 299 12.54 9.25 5.65
C ALA A 299 12.68 7.75 5.87
N ARG A 300 13.93 7.28 5.97
CA ARG A 300 14.27 5.90 6.35
C ARG A 300 14.44 5.79 7.85
N PHE A 301 13.90 4.71 8.40
CA PHE A 301 14.08 4.29 9.79
C PHE A 301 14.52 2.84 9.86
N GLU A 302 15.49 2.53 10.71
CA GLU A 302 15.85 1.15 11.01
C GLU A 302 14.71 0.49 11.77
N ALA A 303 14.34 -0.74 11.38
CA ALA A 303 13.23 -1.48 11.97
C ALA A 303 13.64 -2.27 13.21
N GLY A 304 14.93 -2.52 13.37
CA GLY A 304 15.49 -3.21 14.54
C GLY A 304 15.70 -2.28 15.73
N GLY A 305 16.04 -2.88 16.88
CA GLY A 305 16.34 -2.13 18.10
C GLY A 305 15.09 -1.78 18.92
N THR A 306 15.33 -1.06 20.01
CA THR A 306 14.32 -0.66 21.01
C THR A 306 14.44 0.82 21.33
N GLY A 307 13.37 1.41 21.87
CA GLY A 307 13.37 2.80 22.32
C GLY A 307 13.18 3.79 21.16
N ARG A 308 13.76 4.98 21.33
CA ARG A 308 13.63 6.09 20.40
C ARG A 308 14.53 5.94 19.19
N HIS A 309 13.96 6.14 17.99
CA HIS A 309 14.69 6.12 16.73
C HIS A 309 14.60 7.48 16.01
N ASN A 310 15.73 7.89 15.43
CA ASN A 310 15.79 9.00 14.48
C ASN A 310 15.85 8.44 13.06
N PRO A 311 15.47 9.22 12.03
CA PRO A 311 15.64 8.78 10.65
C PRO A 311 17.13 8.62 10.31
N THR A 312 17.48 7.55 9.61
CA THR A 312 18.84 7.31 9.09
C THR A 312 19.19 8.30 7.99
N TRP A 313 18.20 8.62 7.14
CA TRP A 313 18.28 9.68 6.17
C TRP A 313 16.90 10.32 5.91
N VAL A 314 16.93 11.54 5.40
CA VAL A 314 15.73 12.29 4.98
C VAL A 314 15.96 12.84 3.59
N GLN A 315 15.12 12.44 2.63
CA GLN A 315 15.04 13.04 1.30
C GLN A 315 14.03 14.18 1.31
N ARG A 316 14.46 15.36 0.91
CA ARG A 316 13.63 16.57 0.89
C ARG A 316 13.30 17.01 -0.52
N THR A 317 12.07 17.43 -0.74
CA THR A 317 11.56 17.86 -2.05
C THR A 317 11.50 19.39 -2.21
N GLY A 318 11.73 20.13 -1.12
CA GLY A 318 11.57 21.59 -1.11
C GLY A 318 10.13 22.05 -0.97
N GLY A 319 9.27 21.24 -0.33
CA GLY A 319 7.88 21.58 -0.01
C GLY A 319 6.84 21.07 -1.00
N ASP A 320 7.22 20.16 -1.88
CA ASP A 320 6.29 19.43 -2.76
C ASP A 320 6.01 18.02 -2.18
N SER A 321 4.76 17.61 -2.14
CA SER A 321 4.32 16.39 -1.45
C SER A 321 4.74 15.09 -2.11
N LEU A 322 5.06 14.08 -1.27
CA LEU A 322 5.20 12.68 -1.64
C LEU A 322 3.99 11.88 -1.14
N TYR A 323 3.52 10.94 -1.95
CA TYR A 323 2.35 10.11 -1.64
C TYR A 323 2.64 8.62 -1.68
N ALA A 324 3.57 8.19 -2.52
CA ALA A 324 3.87 6.78 -2.76
C ALA A 324 5.35 6.46 -2.55
N VAL A 325 5.62 5.27 -2.03
CA VAL A 325 6.95 4.71 -1.88
C VAL A 325 6.96 3.22 -2.23
N ALA A 326 8.00 2.77 -2.94
CA ALA A 326 8.37 1.37 -3.04
C ALA A 326 9.85 1.21 -2.71
N VAL A 327 10.19 0.09 -2.09
CA VAL A 327 11.56 -0.21 -1.67
C VAL A 327 11.99 -1.52 -2.32
N THR A 328 13.12 -1.48 -3.02
CA THR A 328 13.79 -2.65 -3.60
C THR A 328 15.23 -2.74 -3.07
N GLY A 329 15.96 -3.76 -3.47
CA GLY A 329 17.38 -3.89 -3.12
C GLY A 329 18.25 -2.78 -3.72
N SER A 330 17.89 -2.27 -4.89
CA SER A 330 18.68 -1.28 -5.64
C SER A 330 18.21 0.17 -5.45
N ALA A 331 16.94 0.40 -5.12
CA ALA A 331 16.37 1.75 -5.10
C ALA A 331 15.20 1.88 -4.12
N VAL A 332 14.96 3.10 -3.65
CA VAL A 332 13.70 3.56 -3.09
C VAL A 332 13.03 4.45 -4.12
N TYR A 333 11.93 3.99 -4.69
CA TYR A 333 11.12 4.76 -5.63
C TYR A 333 10.16 5.65 -4.86
N LEU A 334 10.11 6.93 -5.23
CA LEU A 334 9.27 7.94 -4.59
C LEU A 334 8.41 8.63 -5.64
N GLY A 335 7.16 8.85 -5.30
CA GLY A 335 6.22 9.49 -6.20
C GLY A 335 5.26 10.44 -5.49
N GLY A 336 4.90 11.51 -6.20
CA GLY A 336 4.03 12.56 -5.70
C GLY A 336 3.87 13.66 -6.75
N HIS A 337 3.83 14.93 -6.32
CA HIS A 337 3.89 16.07 -7.23
C HIS A 337 5.16 16.91 -7.07
N GLN A 338 6.20 16.29 -6.52
CA GLN A 338 7.50 16.94 -6.37
C GLN A 338 8.09 17.35 -7.73
N ARG A 339 8.92 18.39 -7.70
CA ARG A 339 9.73 18.86 -8.84
C ARG A 339 11.18 18.43 -8.69
N TYR A 340 11.65 18.37 -7.45
CA TYR A 340 13.05 18.17 -7.11
C TYR A 340 13.22 17.14 -6.00
N PHE A 341 14.33 16.42 -6.04
CA PHE A 341 14.93 15.72 -4.90
C PHE A 341 16.19 16.47 -4.46
N ASP A 342 16.75 16.07 -3.32
CA ASP A 342 17.92 16.70 -2.70
C ASP A 342 17.75 18.22 -2.56
N ASN A 343 16.52 18.69 -2.42
CA ASN A 343 16.22 20.12 -2.28
C ASN A 343 16.21 20.50 -0.79
N PRO A 344 17.19 21.29 -0.33
CA PRO A 344 17.34 21.64 1.08
C PRO A 344 16.24 22.58 1.58
N TYR A 345 15.50 23.23 0.71
CA TYR A 345 14.40 24.11 1.11
C TYR A 345 13.24 23.27 1.61
N GLY A 346 13.13 23.13 2.93
CA GLY A 346 12.06 22.37 3.56
C GLY A 346 10.74 23.15 3.72
N THR A 347 10.58 24.29 3.04
CA THR A 347 9.42 25.17 3.21
C THR A 347 8.84 25.52 1.87
N ASP A 348 7.53 25.28 1.72
CA ASP A 348 6.77 25.65 0.54
C ASP A 348 7.36 25.19 -0.80
N ALA A 349 6.59 25.16 -1.86
CA ALA A 349 7.02 24.79 -3.20
C ALA A 349 7.99 25.82 -3.83
N LYS A 350 9.10 26.12 -3.14
CA LYS A 350 10.14 27.02 -3.62
C LYS A 350 10.97 26.39 -4.73
N GLY A 351 11.66 27.21 -5.49
CA GLY A 351 12.58 26.78 -6.53
C GLY A 351 13.72 25.90 -6.02
N PRO A 352 14.60 25.43 -6.90
CA PRO A 352 15.71 24.56 -6.52
C PRO A 352 16.69 25.31 -5.60
N GLY A 353 17.04 24.68 -4.49
CA GLY A 353 18.16 25.06 -3.64
C GLY A 353 19.47 24.42 -4.09
N PRO A 354 20.58 24.72 -3.42
CA PRO A 354 21.88 24.13 -3.71
C PRO A 354 21.81 22.58 -3.65
N GLY A 355 22.28 21.90 -4.69
CA GLY A 355 22.30 20.45 -4.79
C GLY A 355 20.98 19.80 -5.20
N ALA A 356 19.90 20.57 -5.41
CA ALA A 356 18.62 20.04 -5.86
C ALA A 356 18.72 19.41 -7.25
N VAL A 357 18.07 18.24 -7.40
CA VAL A 357 18.03 17.46 -8.65
C VAL A 357 16.61 17.39 -9.16
N SER A 358 16.40 17.74 -10.44
CA SER A 358 15.07 17.69 -11.07
C SER A 358 14.55 16.24 -11.14
N ARG A 359 13.38 15.99 -10.55
CA ARG A 359 12.68 14.70 -10.54
C ARG A 359 11.16 14.94 -10.54
N PRO A 360 10.61 15.41 -11.68
CA PRO A 360 9.20 15.80 -11.74
C PRO A 360 8.26 14.61 -11.52
N GLY A 361 7.55 14.61 -10.40
CA GLY A 361 6.47 13.70 -10.07
C GLY A 361 6.85 12.27 -9.73
N ILE A 362 8.03 11.80 -10.13
CA ILE A 362 8.54 10.44 -9.87
C ILE A 362 10.07 10.46 -9.88
N GLY A 363 10.70 9.59 -9.10
CA GLY A 363 12.15 9.42 -9.10
C GLY A 363 12.58 8.31 -8.15
N ALA A 364 13.87 8.02 -8.15
CA ALA A 364 14.48 7.03 -7.27
C ALA A 364 15.60 7.63 -6.44
N VAL A 365 15.78 7.10 -5.23
CA VAL A 365 16.87 7.49 -4.34
C VAL A 365 17.63 6.26 -3.86
N SER A 366 18.87 6.45 -3.47
CA SER A 366 19.72 5.40 -2.89
C SER A 366 19.11 4.89 -1.57
N PRO A 367 18.91 3.57 -1.42
CA PRO A 367 18.45 3.00 -0.15
C PRO A 367 19.35 3.34 1.02
N THR A 368 20.66 3.47 0.80
CA THR A 368 21.65 3.71 1.85
C THR A 368 21.76 5.17 2.24
N THR A 369 21.74 6.09 1.27
CA THR A 369 22.03 7.53 1.52
C THR A 369 20.82 8.43 1.39
N GLY A 370 19.72 7.96 0.81
CA GLY A 370 18.54 8.78 0.49
C GLY A 370 18.77 9.79 -0.63
N ARG A 371 19.95 9.84 -1.27
CA ARG A 371 20.28 10.78 -2.36
C ARG A 371 19.67 10.35 -3.67
N ALA A 372 19.29 11.31 -4.50
CA ALA A 372 18.73 11.08 -5.82
C ALA A 372 19.65 10.22 -6.69
N LEU A 373 19.08 9.17 -7.28
CA LEU A 373 19.73 8.37 -8.31
C LEU A 373 19.48 8.99 -9.70
N SER A 374 20.18 8.51 -10.72
CA SER A 374 20.08 9.04 -12.09
C SER A 374 18.71 8.74 -12.75
N TRP A 375 17.98 7.76 -12.26
CA TRP A 375 16.67 7.39 -12.79
C TRP A 375 15.67 8.55 -12.74
N ASN A 376 15.22 8.99 -13.90
CA ASN A 376 14.36 10.16 -14.07
C ASN A 376 13.43 10.00 -15.27
N PRO A 377 12.40 9.13 -15.17
CA PRO A 377 11.48 8.92 -16.29
C PRO A 377 10.55 10.11 -16.51
N THR A 378 10.42 11.00 -15.54
CA THR A 378 9.46 12.11 -15.52
C THR A 378 8.00 11.67 -15.63
N ARG A 379 7.07 12.53 -15.31
CA ARG A 379 5.64 12.44 -15.59
C ARG A 379 4.98 13.81 -15.47
N ALA A 380 3.76 13.95 -15.96
CA ALA A 380 2.93 15.12 -15.65
C ALA A 380 2.69 15.19 -14.14
N ARG A 381 2.77 16.38 -13.55
CA ARG A 381 2.74 16.53 -12.08
C ARG A 381 1.43 16.07 -11.46
N GLY A 382 0.28 16.53 -11.93
CA GLY A 382 -1.02 16.23 -11.34
C GLY A 382 -1.03 16.40 -9.82
N VAL A 383 -1.87 15.63 -9.14
CA VAL A 383 -1.82 15.49 -7.67
C VAL A 383 -0.74 14.50 -7.26
N GLY A 384 -0.50 13.42 -8.05
CA GLY A 384 0.68 12.60 -7.86
C GLY A 384 0.52 11.11 -8.07
N VAL A 385 1.64 10.39 -8.07
CA VAL A 385 1.68 8.93 -7.99
C VAL A 385 1.05 8.50 -6.66
N ARG A 386 0.16 7.52 -6.72
CA ARG A 386 -0.57 6.98 -5.56
C ARG A 386 -0.12 5.59 -5.17
N VAL A 387 0.38 4.83 -6.13
CA VAL A 387 0.80 3.46 -5.89
C VAL A 387 1.98 3.09 -6.78
N PHE A 388 2.91 2.37 -6.18
CA PHE A 388 3.89 1.53 -6.84
C PHE A 388 3.60 0.08 -6.48
N GLN A 389 3.69 -0.81 -7.46
CA GLN A 389 3.65 -2.25 -7.26
C GLN A 389 4.90 -2.87 -7.88
N VAL A 390 5.80 -3.34 -7.02
CA VAL A 390 6.98 -4.08 -7.47
C VAL A 390 6.54 -5.45 -7.97
N VAL A 391 7.04 -5.84 -9.14
CA VAL A 391 6.77 -7.14 -9.77
C VAL A 391 8.09 -7.76 -10.23
N PRO A 392 8.16 -9.09 -10.49
CA PRO A 392 9.41 -9.74 -10.83
C PRO A 392 10.18 -9.12 -12.02
N HIS A 393 9.46 -8.51 -12.95
CA HIS A 393 10.03 -7.97 -14.19
C HIS A 393 9.95 -6.43 -14.28
N GLY A 394 9.69 -5.72 -13.17
CA GLY A 394 9.61 -4.26 -13.22
C GLY A 394 8.86 -3.60 -12.06
N LEU A 395 8.40 -2.39 -12.34
CA LEU A 395 7.69 -1.53 -11.41
C LEU A 395 6.42 -0.99 -12.08
N LEU A 396 5.26 -1.40 -11.59
CA LEU A 396 3.97 -0.80 -11.98
C LEU A 396 3.75 0.51 -11.23
N VAL A 397 3.17 1.48 -11.91
CA VAL A 397 2.90 2.83 -11.40
C VAL A 397 1.44 3.19 -11.64
N GLY A 398 0.77 3.66 -10.59
CA GLY A 398 -0.58 4.20 -10.67
C GLY A 398 -0.64 5.66 -10.20
N SER A 399 -1.37 6.51 -10.94
CA SER A 399 -1.40 7.96 -10.71
C SER A 399 -2.75 8.59 -11.08
N ASP A 400 -2.78 9.90 -11.20
CA ASP A 400 -3.92 10.72 -11.65
C ASP A 400 -3.63 11.47 -12.95
N THR A 401 -2.48 11.22 -13.59
CA THR A 401 -2.06 11.88 -14.83
C THR A 401 -1.84 10.88 -15.96
N ASP A 402 -1.78 11.36 -17.17
CA ASP A 402 -1.73 10.57 -18.39
C ASP A 402 -0.40 10.63 -19.15
N GLU A 403 0.63 11.20 -18.53
CA GLU A 403 2.00 11.19 -19.04
C GLU A 403 2.95 10.45 -18.07
N LEU A 404 3.79 9.57 -18.60
CA LEU A 404 4.83 8.84 -17.91
C LEU A 404 5.95 8.53 -18.90
N GLY A 405 7.21 8.76 -18.55
CA GLY A 405 8.32 8.49 -19.46
C GLY A 405 8.33 9.35 -20.73
N HIS A 406 7.78 10.58 -20.68
CA HIS A 406 7.63 11.50 -21.81
C HIS A 406 6.60 11.05 -22.87
N GLU A 407 5.75 10.11 -22.56
CA GLU A 407 4.72 9.61 -23.47
C GLU A 407 3.37 9.40 -22.76
N TYR A 408 2.33 9.14 -23.55
CA TYR A 408 0.98 8.95 -23.04
C TYR A 408 0.84 7.60 -22.34
N HIS A 409 0.61 7.64 -21.04
CA HIS A 409 0.22 6.50 -20.20
C HIS A 409 -0.95 6.92 -19.30
N GLY A 410 -2.16 6.58 -19.70
CA GLY A 410 -3.37 6.96 -18.95
C GLY A 410 -3.37 6.36 -17.55
N ARG A 411 -2.75 7.03 -16.60
CA ARG A 411 -2.73 6.76 -15.14
C ARG A 411 -2.12 5.42 -14.71
N VAL A 412 -1.75 4.57 -15.65
CA VAL A 412 -1.11 3.25 -15.42
C VAL A 412 0.07 3.10 -16.35
N GLY A 413 1.21 2.68 -15.83
CA GLY A 413 2.38 2.32 -16.61
C GLY A 413 3.22 1.29 -15.90
N MET A 414 4.17 0.68 -16.61
CA MET A 414 5.14 -0.27 -16.08
C MET A 414 6.53 0.07 -16.60
N PHE A 415 7.48 0.21 -15.69
CA PHE A 415 8.90 0.30 -16.02
C PHE A 415 9.53 -1.09 -15.93
N PRO A 416 10.08 -1.64 -17.02
CA PRO A 416 10.71 -2.97 -17.01
C PRO A 416 12.08 -2.93 -16.35
N LEU A 417 12.55 -4.11 -15.87
CA LEU A 417 13.94 -4.33 -15.42
C LEU A 417 14.90 -4.34 -16.59
#